data_c739f275df894fd2fdb6636c2f3b5bcc
#
_entry.id   c739f275df894fd2fdb6636c2f3b5bcc
#
_cell.length_a   1.000
_cell.length_b   1.000
_cell.length_c   1.000
_cell.angle_alpha   90.00
_cell.angle_beta   90.00
_cell.angle_gamma   90.00
#
_symmetry.space_group_name_H-M   'P 1'
#
loop_
_entity.id
_entity.type
_entity.pdbx_description
1 polymer ?
#
loop_
_entity_poly.entity_id
_entity_poly.type
_entity_poly.pdbx_seq_one_letter_code
_entity_poly.pdbx_strand_id
1 'polypeptide(L)'
;MVCVATVIVLGAAAIGAELPADFSLPPPPGACIGAGAGAAIGPTFRSKSPLVATSYFYWYDAPSKAHVVNHDGTDALTDHPPTLAGFSYKSVDWHAQQLADMVTAGIDVLLPVYWGTPVDDRSWSDEGLPHLVAARERVSAQGKTPPAIGMFYDTSTLRYNKDEYHVDLTTPAGRLWFYGTIRNFFSQIPPRHRAKIDGKPLVFLYASAFARRVDEQLFPAVRVMFRRDFGTDLFLVKMPGWPGAADSEYQWGGALTPQFLDTAALGPGYDHSAVPGRAPLIRKREDGQFYQRGWQRLLMKAPESRPWLVHIETWNEFHEGTDICQSREYGRQYIELTRKFTDQFHARQKLDRSALGPARQVATASPGESKGLSIAPQPEGDGPVVEKTVQGRPAWSTTQNKHSPTSRYLYFKLDDTFLYDVDDSVQVTVVYLDGGPAEFQIQYDSNDPKLNGFLQQFRPVPSQPILGSGQWKEARFILPYTRFAGRSNGADFRLAAAGKDLVISRVSVRRLEK
;
A
#
# COMPACT_ATOMS: atom_id res chain seq x y z
N MET A 1 -13.54 -2.08 -1.63
CA MET A 1 -13.06 -2.97 -2.71
C MET A 1 -11.62 -2.60 -2.96
N VAL A 2 -10.69 -3.40 -2.45
CA VAL A 2 -9.27 -3.12 -2.57
C VAL A 2 -8.93 -3.25 -4.05
N CYS A 3 -8.50 -2.15 -4.69
CA CYS A 3 -7.85 -2.25 -6.00
C CYS A 3 -6.57 -3.06 -5.83
N VAL A 4 -6.67 -4.35 -6.05
CA VAL A 4 -5.51 -5.17 -6.39
C VAL A 4 -5.03 -4.60 -7.73
N ALA A 5 -3.83 -4.07 -7.78
CA ALA A 5 -3.17 -3.72 -9.03
C ALA A 5 -2.92 -5.03 -9.79
N THR A 6 -3.97 -5.51 -10.45
CA THR A 6 -3.92 -6.69 -11.28
C THR A 6 -3.58 -6.20 -12.69
N VAL A 7 -2.45 -6.63 -13.20
CA VAL A 7 -2.20 -6.65 -14.64
C VAL A 7 -3.26 -7.58 -15.23
N ILE A 8 -4.41 -7.04 -15.64
CA ILE A 8 -5.39 -7.77 -16.43
C ILE A 8 -5.06 -7.45 -17.90
N VAL A 9 -4.20 -8.26 -18.48
CA VAL A 9 -4.30 -8.53 -19.90
C VAL A 9 -5.57 -9.37 -20.04
N LEU A 10 -6.63 -8.80 -20.59
CA LEU A 10 -7.84 -9.51 -21.00
C LEU A 10 -7.51 -10.40 -22.23
N GLY A 11 -6.78 -11.47 -21.98
CA GLY A 11 -6.77 -12.66 -22.82
C GLY A 11 -7.66 -13.70 -22.15
N ALA A 12 -8.41 -14.48 -22.92
CA ALA A 12 -9.23 -15.58 -22.44
C ALA A 12 -8.48 -16.36 -21.36
N ALA A 13 -9.13 -16.58 -20.21
CA ALA A 13 -8.54 -17.27 -19.07
C ALA A 13 -8.18 -18.71 -19.51
N ALA A 14 -6.97 -18.90 -20.00
CA ALA A 14 -6.35 -20.21 -20.05
C ALA A 14 -6.26 -20.70 -18.61
N ILE A 15 -6.89 -21.83 -18.32
CA ILE A 15 -6.72 -22.55 -17.05
C ILE A 15 -5.23 -22.93 -17.06
N GLY A 16 -4.43 -22.27 -16.20
CA GLY A 16 -2.99 -22.57 -16.12
C GLY A 16 -2.77 -24.05 -15.80
N ALA A 17 -1.67 -24.60 -16.29
CA ALA A 17 -1.31 -26.01 -16.06
C ALA A 17 -1.21 -26.32 -14.55
N GLU A 18 -1.49 -27.55 -14.17
CA GLU A 18 -1.27 -28.04 -12.80
C GLU A 18 0.19 -28.48 -12.62
N LEU A 19 0.74 -28.22 -11.43
CA LEU A 19 2.03 -28.78 -11.07
C LEU A 19 1.97 -30.31 -11.07
N PRO A 20 2.99 -31.02 -11.61
CA PRO A 20 3.10 -32.47 -11.50
C PRO A 20 3.08 -32.90 -10.03
N ALA A 21 2.38 -33.99 -9.74
CA ALA A 21 2.29 -34.55 -8.37
C ALA A 21 3.65 -34.99 -7.82
N ASP A 22 4.56 -35.41 -8.69
CA ASP A 22 5.94 -35.80 -8.41
C ASP A 22 6.95 -34.68 -8.51
N PHE A 23 6.47 -33.40 -8.52
CA PHE A 23 7.34 -32.23 -8.57
C PHE A 23 8.41 -32.27 -7.48
N SER A 24 9.64 -32.08 -7.87
CA SER A 24 10.80 -31.99 -6.98
C SER A 24 11.58 -30.72 -7.20
N LEU A 25 12.23 -30.21 -6.14
CA LEU A 25 13.02 -28.99 -6.25
C LEU A 25 14.36 -29.27 -6.94
N PRO A 26 14.73 -28.49 -7.97
CA PRO A 26 16.07 -28.48 -8.49
C PRO A 26 17.08 -28.01 -7.43
N PRO A 27 18.39 -28.19 -7.65
CA PRO A 27 19.41 -27.57 -6.81
C PRO A 27 19.17 -26.05 -6.67
N PRO A 28 19.41 -25.45 -5.48
CA PRO A 28 19.26 -24.02 -5.31
C PRO A 28 20.36 -23.27 -6.10
N PRO A 29 20.11 -22.04 -6.57
CA PRO A 29 21.08 -21.25 -7.34
C PRO A 29 22.27 -20.78 -6.51
N GLY A 30 22.12 -20.69 -5.18
CA GLY A 30 23.18 -20.23 -4.27
C GLY A 30 23.65 -21.32 -3.31
N ALA A 31 24.80 -21.07 -2.69
CA ALA A 31 25.46 -22.01 -1.78
C ALA A 31 25.16 -21.74 -0.28
N CYS A 32 24.38 -20.68 0.04
CA CYS A 32 24.11 -20.29 1.43
C CYS A 32 22.97 -21.11 2.05
N ILE A 33 23.05 -22.44 1.96
CA ILE A 33 22.08 -23.43 2.48
C ILE A 33 22.81 -24.45 3.35
N GLY A 34 22.11 -25.07 4.29
CA GLY A 34 22.63 -26.10 5.19
C GLY A 34 22.55 -25.75 6.67
N ALA A 35 22.81 -26.71 7.53
CA ALA A 35 22.83 -26.53 8.97
C ALA A 35 23.90 -25.47 9.34
N GLY A 36 23.50 -24.42 10.02
CA GLY A 36 24.36 -23.25 10.31
C GLY A 36 24.21 -22.09 9.35
N ALA A 37 23.59 -22.25 8.18
CA ALA A 37 23.30 -21.14 7.27
C ALA A 37 22.27 -20.13 7.85
N GLY A 38 21.55 -20.52 8.89
CA GLY A 38 20.63 -19.65 9.65
C GLY A 38 21.19 -19.17 11.00
N ALA A 39 22.42 -19.57 11.36
CA ALA A 39 23.00 -19.28 12.67
C ALA A 39 23.05 -17.77 13.02
N ALA A 40 23.35 -17.47 14.27
CA ALA A 40 23.32 -16.12 14.91
C ALA A 40 24.22 -15.04 14.28
N ILE A 41 24.75 -15.26 13.07
CA ILE A 41 25.63 -14.34 12.36
C ILE A 41 24.80 -13.26 11.64
N GLY A 42 25.17 -11.99 11.86
CA GLY A 42 24.56 -10.84 11.19
C GLY A 42 23.49 -10.13 12.02
N PRO A 43 22.88 -9.07 11.47
CA PRO A 43 21.97 -8.21 12.21
C PRO A 43 20.72 -8.98 12.64
N THR A 44 20.37 -8.86 13.92
CA THR A 44 19.13 -9.40 14.48
C THR A 44 18.38 -8.28 15.15
N PHE A 45 17.19 -8.01 14.65
CA PHE A 45 16.24 -7.06 15.22
C PHE A 45 15.35 -7.78 16.24
N ARG A 46 14.75 -7.03 17.14
CA ARG A 46 13.79 -7.55 18.11
C ARG A 46 12.39 -7.13 17.71
N SER A 47 11.43 -8.04 17.79
CA SER A 47 10.02 -7.70 17.68
C SER A 47 9.65 -6.59 18.69
N LYS A 48 8.71 -5.73 18.31
CA LYS A 48 8.30 -4.52 19.07
C LYS A 48 9.36 -3.42 19.22
N SER A 49 10.55 -3.57 18.63
CA SER A 49 11.50 -2.47 18.46
C SER A 49 11.25 -1.77 17.12
N PRO A 50 11.35 -0.43 17.07
CA PRO A 50 11.14 0.29 15.82
C PRO A 50 12.04 -0.22 14.70
N LEU A 51 11.45 -0.54 13.55
CA LEU A 51 12.14 -1.10 12.39
C LEU A 51 11.52 -0.55 11.11
N VAL A 52 12.36 -0.09 10.17
CA VAL A 52 11.93 0.47 8.89
C VAL A 52 12.45 -0.36 7.73
N ALA A 53 11.53 -0.89 6.95
CA ALA A 53 11.80 -1.68 5.75
C ALA A 53 11.28 -0.97 4.49
N THR A 54 11.86 -1.27 3.33
CA THR A 54 11.38 -0.77 2.04
C THR A 54 11.51 -1.83 0.95
N SER A 55 10.55 -1.89 0.04
CA SER A 55 10.63 -2.72 -1.17
C SER A 55 11.63 -2.14 -2.15
N TYR A 56 12.41 -3.01 -2.79
CA TYR A 56 13.45 -2.64 -3.74
C TYR A 56 13.27 -3.37 -5.06
N PHE A 57 13.01 -2.59 -6.13
CA PHE A 57 12.84 -3.08 -7.49
C PHE A 57 14.17 -3.04 -8.23
N TYR A 58 14.79 -4.21 -8.43
CA TYR A 58 16.12 -4.33 -9.06
C TYR A 58 16.05 -4.99 -10.44
N TRP A 59 15.02 -4.72 -11.21
CA TRP A 59 14.75 -5.26 -12.54
C TRP A 59 15.14 -4.36 -13.73
N TYR A 60 15.53 -3.12 -13.44
CA TYR A 60 15.86 -2.15 -14.46
C TYR A 60 17.20 -2.45 -15.12
N ASP A 61 17.26 -2.36 -16.45
CA ASP A 61 18.50 -2.49 -17.22
C ASP A 61 18.49 -1.54 -18.43
N ALA A 62 19.03 -0.35 -18.28
CA ALA A 62 19.06 0.65 -19.34
C ALA A 62 19.79 0.19 -20.60
N PRO A 63 20.91 -0.58 -20.55
CA PRO A 63 21.54 -1.12 -21.73
C PRO A 63 20.65 -2.00 -22.61
N SER A 64 19.86 -2.88 -22.01
CA SER A 64 18.91 -3.74 -22.73
C SER A 64 17.51 -3.11 -22.87
N LYS A 65 17.29 -1.95 -22.27
CA LYS A 65 15.99 -1.27 -22.13
C LYS A 65 14.95 -2.04 -21.31
N ALA A 66 15.32 -3.14 -20.67
CA ALA A 66 14.42 -3.93 -19.86
C ALA A 66 13.84 -3.09 -18.70
N HIS A 67 12.53 -3.06 -18.57
CA HIS A 67 11.77 -2.28 -17.59
C HIS A 67 12.02 -0.75 -17.60
N VAL A 68 12.63 -0.23 -18.67
CA VAL A 68 12.83 1.21 -18.90
C VAL A 68 12.00 1.69 -20.09
N VAL A 69 11.75 0.79 -21.04
CA VAL A 69 10.96 1.08 -22.26
C VAL A 69 9.90 0.00 -22.41
N ASN A 70 8.67 0.40 -22.72
CA ASN A 70 7.56 -0.49 -23.03
C ASN A 70 7.78 -1.24 -24.36
N HIS A 71 7.03 -2.33 -24.59
CA HIS A 71 7.12 -3.10 -25.82
C HIS A 71 6.81 -2.30 -27.08
N ASP A 72 6.02 -1.24 -26.96
CA ASP A 72 5.68 -0.32 -28.06
C ASP A 72 6.71 0.80 -28.28
N GLY A 73 7.78 0.80 -27.48
CA GLY A 73 8.85 1.79 -27.56
C GLY A 73 8.60 3.07 -26.75
N THR A 74 7.47 3.18 -26.08
CA THR A 74 7.19 4.32 -25.18
C THR A 74 7.96 4.20 -23.86
N ASP A 75 8.11 5.31 -23.15
CA ASP A 75 8.70 5.33 -21.83
C ASP A 75 7.86 4.50 -20.85
N ALA A 76 8.49 3.60 -20.11
CA ALA A 76 7.80 2.78 -19.13
C ALA A 76 7.76 3.45 -17.74
N LEU A 77 8.52 4.52 -17.54
CA LEU A 77 8.71 5.14 -16.22
C LEU A 77 7.80 6.36 -16.06
N THR A 78 7.15 6.44 -14.92
CA THR A 78 6.39 7.64 -14.48
C THR A 78 7.34 8.65 -13.85
N ASP A 79 8.17 8.21 -12.92
CA ASP A 79 9.30 8.97 -12.37
C ASP A 79 10.61 8.37 -12.89
N HIS A 80 11.70 9.17 -12.92
CA HIS A 80 12.92 8.77 -13.62
C HIS A 80 14.13 8.78 -12.70
N PRO A 81 15.07 7.83 -12.85
CA PRO A 81 16.36 7.93 -12.21
C PRO A 81 17.10 9.19 -12.67
N PRO A 82 18.02 9.74 -11.86
CA PRO A 82 18.78 10.94 -12.23
C PRO A 82 19.56 10.80 -13.53
N THR A 83 19.99 9.57 -13.84
CA THR A 83 20.69 9.21 -15.06
C THR A 83 20.43 7.76 -15.42
N LEU A 84 20.42 7.46 -16.71
CA LEU A 84 20.39 6.08 -17.21
C LEU A 84 21.79 5.46 -17.31
N ALA A 85 22.85 6.24 -17.19
CA ALA A 85 24.23 5.72 -17.19
C ALA A 85 24.44 4.84 -15.94
N GLY A 86 24.75 3.57 -16.17
CA GLY A 86 24.92 2.58 -15.12
C GLY A 86 23.64 2.13 -14.40
N PHE A 87 22.47 2.56 -14.84
CA PHE A 87 21.17 2.16 -14.30
C PHE A 87 20.85 0.73 -14.77
N SER A 88 21.30 -0.23 -13.97
CA SER A 88 21.18 -1.66 -14.28
C SER A 88 21.27 -2.51 -13.02
N TYR A 89 20.41 -3.53 -12.92
CA TYR A 89 20.48 -4.53 -11.87
C TYR A 89 21.80 -5.34 -11.87
N LYS A 90 22.56 -5.29 -12.94
CA LYS A 90 23.91 -5.90 -13.07
C LYS A 90 25.03 -4.99 -12.54
N SER A 91 24.71 -3.75 -12.20
CA SER A 91 25.71 -2.77 -11.77
C SER A 91 25.87 -2.76 -10.25
N VAL A 92 27.02 -3.25 -9.78
CA VAL A 92 27.43 -3.12 -8.37
C VAL A 92 27.48 -1.65 -7.93
N ASP A 93 27.88 -0.74 -8.82
CA ASP A 93 27.95 0.70 -8.52
C ASP A 93 26.55 1.29 -8.28
N TRP A 94 25.59 0.91 -9.11
CA TRP A 94 24.20 1.34 -8.94
C TRP A 94 23.62 0.84 -7.61
N HIS A 95 23.76 -0.45 -7.33
CA HIS A 95 23.30 -1.00 -6.05
C HIS A 95 24.01 -0.34 -4.85
N ALA A 96 25.31 -0.08 -4.94
CA ALA A 96 26.05 0.56 -3.87
C ALA A 96 25.57 1.99 -3.61
N GLN A 97 25.24 2.75 -4.66
CA GLN A 97 24.66 4.08 -4.52
C GLN A 97 23.28 4.00 -3.84
N GLN A 98 22.41 3.07 -4.28
CA GLN A 98 21.09 2.88 -3.66
C GLN A 98 21.23 2.54 -2.16
N LEU A 99 22.13 1.62 -1.81
CA LEU A 99 22.39 1.24 -0.42
C LEU A 99 22.96 2.41 0.41
N ALA A 100 23.84 3.23 -0.16
CA ALA A 100 24.36 4.41 0.52
C ALA A 100 23.26 5.46 0.79
N ASP A 101 22.35 5.63 -0.14
CA ASP A 101 21.19 6.51 0.02
C ASP A 101 20.17 5.95 1.03
N MET A 102 19.98 4.64 1.09
CA MET A 102 19.17 3.99 2.13
C MET A 102 19.77 4.19 3.53
N VAL A 103 21.11 4.13 3.68
CA VAL A 103 21.78 4.48 4.95
C VAL A 103 21.47 5.93 5.31
N THR A 104 21.53 6.84 4.35
CA THR A 104 21.19 8.25 4.55
C THR A 104 19.73 8.42 4.98
N ALA A 105 18.81 7.68 4.38
CA ALA A 105 17.38 7.70 4.70
C ALA A 105 17.04 7.03 6.05
N GLY A 106 17.94 6.26 6.65
CA GLY A 106 17.70 5.54 7.91
C GLY A 106 16.87 4.27 7.73
N ILE A 107 17.00 3.60 6.58
CA ILE A 107 16.37 2.30 6.31
C ILE A 107 17.16 1.19 7.00
N ASP A 108 16.48 0.33 7.75
CA ASP A 108 17.10 -0.81 8.45
C ASP A 108 17.10 -2.08 7.61
N VAL A 109 16.04 -2.29 6.82
CA VAL A 109 15.83 -3.50 6.04
C VAL A 109 15.50 -3.17 4.59
N LEU A 110 16.25 -3.79 3.70
CA LEU A 110 15.98 -3.83 2.27
C LEU A 110 15.21 -5.11 1.94
N LEU A 111 14.13 -4.98 1.21
CA LEU A 111 13.28 -6.07 0.73
C LEU A 111 13.35 -6.14 -0.80
N PRO A 112 14.36 -6.82 -1.41
CA PRO A 112 14.36 -7.05 -2.84
C PRO A 112 13.06 -7.74 -3.25
N VAL A 113 12.37 -7.18 -4.25
CA VAL A 113 11.16 -7.77 -4.82
C VAL A 113 11.58 -8.94 -5.69
N TYR A 114 11.32 -10.15 -5.23
CA TYR A 114 11.78 -11.37 -5.87
C TYR A 114 10.67 -12.05 -6.67
N TRP A 115 10.88 -12.16 -7.97
CA TRP A 115 10.00 -12.80 -8.94
C TRP A 115 10.57 -14.10 -9.49
N GLY A 116 11.57 -14.67 -8.84
CA GLY A 116 12.06 -16.00 -9.15
C GLY A 116 11.04 -17.09 -8.81
N THR A 117 11.22 -18.25 -9.42
CA THR A 117 10.49 -19.47 -9.08
C THR A 117 11.48 -20.60 -8.77
N PRO A 118 11.05 -21.77 -8.30
CA PRO A 118 11.98 -22.87 -8.05
C PRO A 118 12.69 -23.40 -9.30
N VAL A 119 12.09 -23.20 -10.48
CA VAL A 119 12.53 -23.82 -11.75
C VAL A 119 12.88 -22.81 -12.82
N ASP A 120 12.52 -21.54 -12.62
CA ASP A 120 12.74 -20.48 -13.58
C ASP A 120 13.85 -19.55 -13.06
N ASP A 121 14.93 -19.53 -13.78
CA ASP A 121 16.01 -18.58 -13.70
C ASP A 121 15.62 -17.26 -14.39
N ARG A 122 14.57 -16.58 -13.93
CA ARG A 122 14.34 -15.21 -14.39
C ARG A 122 15.60 -14.42 -14.14
N SER A 123 16.35 -14.21 -15.19
CA SER A 123 17.73 -13.74 -15.16
C SER A 123 17.92 -12.53 -14.25
N TRP A 124 17.03 -11.54 -14.33
CA TRP A 124 17.16 -10.35 -13.52
C TRP A 124 16.91 -10.61 -12.01
N SER A 125 16.02 -11.54 -11.62
CA SER A 125 15.78 -11.88 -10.20
C SER A 125 16.97 -12.57 -9.56
N ASP A 126 17.56 -13.55 -10.25
CA ASP A 126 18.69 -14.32 -9.73
C ASP A 126 20.04 -13.65 -10.01
N GLU A 127 20.25 -13.10 -11.22
CA GLU A 127 21.48 -12.39 -11.56
C GLU A 127 21.70 -11.11 -10.73
N GLY A 128 20.64 -10.40 -10.35
CA GLY A 128 20.75 -9.16 -9.60
C GLY A 128 21.20 -9.35 -8.14
N LEU A 129 20.84 -10.47 -7.50
CA LEU A 129 21.15 -10.70 -6.09
C LEU A 129 22.65 -10.77 -5.78
N PRO A 130 23.51 -11.47 -6.55
CA PRO A 130 24.95 -11.44 -6.34
C PRO A 130 25.55 -10.03 -6.45
N HIS A 131 25.07 -9.21 -7.38
CA HIS A 131 25.53 -7.82 -7.54
C HIS A 131 25.10 -6.94 -6.35
N LEU A 132 23.87 -7.13 -5.85
CA LEU A 132 23.38 -6.48 -4.63
C LEU A 132 24.21 -6.89 -3.41
N VAL A 133 24.54 -8.18 -3.26
CA VAL A 133 25.37 -8.69 -2.16
C VAL A 133 26.77 -8.07 -2.23
N ALA A 134 27.41 -8.06 -3.41
CA ALA A 134 28.71 -7.44 -3.62
C ALA A 134 28.68 -5.92 -3.30
N ALA A 135 27.65 -5.22 -3.72
CA ALA A 135 27.44 -3.81 -3.41
C ALA A 135 27.33 -3.57 -1.89
N ARG A 136 26.58 -4.43 -1.20
CA ARG A 136 26.42 -4.34 0.26
C ARG A 136 27.76 -4.55 0.98
N GLU A 137 28.56 -5.49 0.55
CA GLU A 137 29.89 -5.72 1.10
C GLU A 137 30.81 -4.52 0.88
N ARG A 138 30.77 -3.93 -0.32
CA ARG A 138 31.51 -2.70 -0.65
C ARG A 138 31.11 -1.52 0.23
N VAL A 139 29.82 -1.29 0.45
CA VAL A 139 29.32 -0.20 1.31
C VAL A 139 29.73 -0.46 2.77
N SER A 140 29.70 -1.71 3.22
CA SER A 140 30.16 -2.09 4.55
C SER A 140 31.67 -1.86 4.71
N ALA A 141 32.48 -2.18 3.69
CA ALA A 141 33.94 -1.94 3.70
C ALA A 141 34.31 -0.43 3.77
N GLN A 142 33.38 0.45 3.41
CA GLN A 142 33.50 1.91 3.58
C GLN A 142 33.14 2.39 5.00
N GLY A 143 32.93 1.48 5.96
CA GLY A 143 32.56 1.80 7.35
C GLY A 143 31.09 2.20 7.55
N LYS A 144 30.24 2.03 6.53
CA LYS A 144 28.79 2.26 6.65
C LYS A 144 28.09 0.98 7.06
N THR A 145 26.89 1.12 7.64
CA THR A 145 26.00 0.00 7.96
C THR A 145 24.83 -0.03 6.97
N PRO A 146 24.97 -0.72 5.83
CA PRO A 146 23.88 -0.80 4.86
C PRO A 146 22.74 -1.67 5.39
N PRO A 147 21.49 -1.48 4.93
CA PRO A 147 20.33 -2.24 5.34
C PRO A 147 20.57 -3.76 5.28
N ALA A 148 19.99 -4.50 6.23
CA ALA A 148 19.94 -5.95 6.16
C ALA A 148 18.96 -6.40 5.08
N ILE A 149 19.17 -7.59 4.48
CA ILE A 149 18.37 -8.07 3.36
C ILE A 149 17.31 -9.05 3.86
N GLY A 150 16.03 -8.66 3.78
CA GLY A 150 14.86 -9.53 3.86
C GLY A 150 14.38 -9.90 2.46
N MET A 151 13.28 -10.63 2.35
CA MET A 151 12.67 -10.97 1.08
C MET A 151 11.31 -10.29 0.95
N PHE A 152 11.02 -9.68 -0.20
CA PHE A 152 9.66 -9.43 -0.64
C PHE A 152 9.33 -10.48 -1.71
N TYR A 153 8.49 -11.45 -1.35
CA TYR A 153 8.05 -12.46 -2.29
C TYR A 153 6.89 -11.90 -3.11
N ASP A 154 7.12 -11.55 -4.37
CA ASP A 154 6.04 -11.25 -5.30
C ASP A 154 5.35 -12.53 -5.73
N THR A 155 4.26 -12.83 -5.09
CA THR A 155 3.48 -14.05 -5.26
C THR A 155 2.70 -14.11 -6.58
N SER A 156 2.80 -13.08 -7.44
CA SER A 156 2.24 -13.13 -8.80
C SER A 156 2.83 -14.28 -9.62
N THR A 157 4.05 -14.71 -9.28
CA THR A 157 4.71 -15.88 -9.88
C THR A 157 4.00 -17.22 -9.63
N LEU A 158 3.06 -17.29 -8.69
CA LEU A 158 2.19 -18.45 -8.51
C LEU A 158 1.23 -18.65 -9.70
N ARG A 159 1.02 -17.61 -10.51
CA ARG A 159 0.18 -17.64 -11.71
C ARG A 159 0.94 -17.26 -12.98
N TYR A 160 1.87 -16.32 -12.89
CA TYR A 160 2.60 -15.77 -14.03
C TYR A 160 4.05 -16.24 -13.99
N ASN A 161 4.28 -17.49 -14.35
CA ASN A 161 5.58 -18.13 -14.44
C ASN A 161 5.79 -18.68 -15.84
N LYS A 162 7.03 -19.06 -16.17
CA LYS A 162 7.44 -19.51 -17.50
C LYS A 162 6.68 -20.77 -17.97
N ASP A 163 6.37 -21.67 -17.03
CA ASP A 163 5.70 -22.93 -17.31
C ASP A 163 4.17 -22.82 -17.26
N GLU A 164 3.66 -21.59 -17.12
CA GLU A 164 2.23 -21.27 -17.06
C GLU A 164 1.44 -22.03 -15.98
N TYR A 165 2.09 -22.46 -14.89
CA TYR A 165 1.42 -23.10 -13.77
C TYR A 165 0.54 -22.12 -13.02
N HIS A 166 -0.69 -22.53 -12.69
CA HIS A 166 -1.50 -21.88 -11.67
C HIS A 166 -1.43 -22.69 -10.38
N VAL A 167 -0.51 -22.30 -9.50
CA VAL A 167 -0.05 -23.13 -8.37
C VAL A 167 -1.12 -23.31 -7.30
N ASP A 168 -1.43 -24.56 -6.98
CA ASP A 168 -2.35 -24.94 -5.91
C ASP A 168 -1.57 -25.23 -4.62
N LEU A 169 -1.62 -24.29 -3.68
CA LEU A 169 -0.87 -24.38 -2.42
C LEU A 169 -1.49 -25.33 -1.38
N THR A 170 -2.62 -25.96 -1.69
CA THR A 170 -3.20 -27.01 -0.84
C THR A 170 -2.54 -28.37 -1.07
N THR A 171 -1.76 -28.52 -2.14
CA THR A 171 -1.05 -29.75 -2.49
C THR A 171 0.39 -29.78 -1.96
N PRO A 172 0.99 -30.97 -1.72
CA PRO A 172 2.41 -31.08 -1.38
C PRO A 172 3.34 -30.44 -2.43
N ALA A 173 3.07 -30.65 -3.72
CA ALA A 173 3.83 -30.07 -4.83
C ALA A 173 3.77 -28.53 -4.81
N GLY A 174 2.58 -27.95 -4.63
CA GLY A 174 2.42 -26.50 -4.55
C GLY A 174 3.10 -25.87 -3.33
N ARG A 175 3.03 -26.52 -2.16
CA ARG A 175 3.76 -26.07 -0.97
C ARG A 175 5.27 -26.16 -1.16
N LEU A 176 5.73 -27.21 -1.86
CA LEU A 176 7.14 -27.35 -2.20
C LEU A 176 7.60 -26.27 -3.18
N TRP A 177 6.78 -25.91 -4.18
CA TRP A 177 7.02 -24.80 -5.09
C TRP A 177 7.17 -23.47 -4.33
N PHE A 178 6.20 -23.14 -3.49
CA PHE A 178 6.22 -21.91 -2.69
C PHE A 178 7.47 -21.84 -1.81
N TYR A 179 7.78 -22.91 -1.11
CA TYR A 179 9.00 -23.02 -0.31
C TYR A 179 10.26 -22.90 -1.17
N GLY A 180 10.29 -23.53 -2.32
CA GLY A 180 11.43 -23.51 -3.25
C GLY A 180 11.82 -22.11 -3.69
N THR A 181 10.83 -21.24 -3.93
CA THR A 181 11.07 -19.81 -4.24
C THR A 181 11.79 -19.12 -3.06
N ILE A 182 11.31 -19.31 -1.84
CA ILE A 182 11.94 -18.73 -0.63
C ILE A 182 13.35 -19.32 -0.43
N ARG A 183 13.51 -20.62 -0.61
CA ARG A 183 14.81 -21.32 -0.53
C ARG A 183 15.82 -20.74 -1.53
N ASN A 184 15.41 -20.57 -2.78
CA ASN A 184 16.27 -20.06 -3.83
C ASN A 184 16.77 -18.65 -3.52
N PHE A 185 15.89 -17.75 -3.05
CA PHE A 185 16.29 -16.43 -2.61
C PHE A 185 17.34 -16.49 -1.49
N PHE A 186 17.04 -17.17 -0.38
CA PHE A 186 17.95 -17.21 0.77
C PHE A 186 19.23 -18.02 0.53
N SER A 187 19.23 -18.92 -0.46
CA SER A 187 20.45 -19.63 -0.87
C SER A 187 21.52 -18.69 -1.43
N GLN A 188 21.11 -17.54 -1.96
CA GLN A 188 22.00 -16.53 -2.56
C GLN A 188 22.40 -15.43 -1.57
N ILE A 189 21.73 -15.31 -0.43
CA ILE A 189 22.02 -14.27 0.56
C ILE A 189 22.87 -14.84 1.71
N PRO A 190 24.12 -14.39 1.87
CA PRO A 190 24.96 -14.83 2.99
C PRO A 190 24.29 -14.56 4.35
N PRO A 191 24.39 -15.49 5.31
CA PRO A 191 23.73 -15.37 6.62
C PRO A 191 23.99 -14.03 7.33
N ARG A 192 25.23 -13.48 7.18
CA ARG A 192 25.63 -12.19 7.75
C ARG A 192 24.90 -10.97 7.18
N HIS A 193 24.20 -11.14 6.05
CA HIS A 193 23.46 -10.06 5.38
C HIS A 193 21.93 -10.16 5.54
N ARG A 194 21.43 -11.30 6.04
CA ARG A 194 19.99 -11.53 6.20
C ARG A 194 19.40 -10.67 7.29
N ALA A 195 18.30 -10.00 7.00
CA ALA A 195 17.47 -9.37 8.02
C ALA A 195 16.76 -10.45 8.84
N LYS A 196 16.98 -10.45 10.15
CA LYS A 196 16.33 -11.39 11.07
C LYS A 196 15.58 -10.64 12.16
N ILE A 197 14.37 -11.10 12.46
CA ILE A 197 13.59 -10.63 13.61
C ILE A 197 13.51 -11.81 14.58
N ASP A 198 13.99 -11.59 15.81
CA ASP A 198 14.12 -12.64 16.85
C ASP A 198 14.82 -13.90 16.31
N GLY A 199 15.88 -13.70 15.49
CA GLY A 199 16.68 -14.76 14.88
C GLY A 199 16.08 -15.42 13.63
N LYS A 200 14.86 -15.03 13.21
CA LYS A 200 14.14 -15.58 12.06
C LYS A 200 14.30 -14.68 10.84
N PRO A 201 14.80 -15.16 9.68
CA PRO A 201 14.84 -14.39 8.45
C PRO A 201 13.46 -13.86 8.04
N LEU A 202 13.45 -12.60 7.60
CA LEU A 202 12.24 -11.84 7.30
C LEU A 202 11.76 -12.06 5.86
N VAL A 203 10.49 -12.41 5.71
CA VAL A 203 9.80 -12.54 4.43
C VAL A 203 8.49 -11.77 4.46
N PHE A 204 8.31 -10.88 3.50
CA PHE A 204 7.03 -10.26 3.16
C PHE A 204 6.37 -11.04 2.02
N LEU A 205 5.08 -11.30 2.16
CA LEU A 205 4.28 -12.00 1.14
C LEU A 205 3.30 -11.03 0.49
N TYR A 206 3.35 -10.93 -0.84
CA TYR A 206 2.34 -10.19 -1.58
C TYR A 206 0.98 -10.93 -1.57
N ALA A 207 0.07 -10.61 -2.48
CA ALA A 207 -1.33 -11.06 -2.45
C ALA A 207 -1.50 -12.58 -2.65
N SER A 208 -2.36 -13.21 -1.83
CA SER A 208 -2.74 -14.64 -1.97
C SER A 208 -3.59 -14.93 -3.21
N ALA A 209 -4.18 -13.89 -3.82
CA ALA A 209 -5.10 -14.03 -4.96
C ALA A 209 -4.46 -14.63 -6.22
N PHE A 210 -3.13 -14.70 -6.28
CA PHE A 210 -2.39 -15.34 -7.39
C PHE A 210 -2.25 -16.85 -7.22
N ALA A 211 -2.50 -17.39 -6.03
CA ALA A 211 -2.58 -18.84 -5.86
C ALA A 211 -3.91 -19.38 -6.40
N ARG A 212 -3.91 -20.57 -7.01
CA ARG A 212 -5.16 -21.24 -7.41
C ARG A 212 -6.03 -21.56 -6.20
N ARG A 213 -5.42 -22.10 -5.16
CA ARG A 213 -6.00 -22.37 -3.83
C ARG A 213 -4.92 -22.27 -2.78
N VAL A 214 -5.30 -21.94 -1.56
CA VAL A 214 -4.42 -21.90 -0.39
C VAL A 214 -5.21 -22.29 0.86
N ASP A 215 -4.55 -22.94 1.82
CA ASP A 215 -5.11 -23.33 3.11
C ASP A 215 -4.16 -22.98 4.27
N GLU A 216 -4.62 -23.16 5.50
CA GLU A 216 -3.87 -22.84 6.72
C GLU A 216 -2.63 -23.72 6.93
N GLN A 217 -2.47 -24.82 6.19
CA GLN A 217 -1.33 -25.74 6.31
C GLN A 217 -0.09 -25.24 5.55
N LEU A 218 -0.22 -24.22 4.71
CA LEU A 218 0.89 -23.69 3.93
C LEU A 218 2.05 -23.27 4.82
N PHE A 219 1.81 -22.34 5.75
CA PHE A 219 2.89 -21.77 6.57
C PHE A 219 3.54 -22.79 7.51
N PRO A 220 2.81 -23.67 8.20
CA PRO A 220 3.42 -24.78 8.94
C PRO A 220 4.35 -25.64 8.09
N ALA A 221 3.92 -26.03 6.89
CA ALA A 221 4.73 -26.85 5.98
C ALA A 221 6.00 -26.11 5.53
N VAL A 222 5.88 -24.84 5.12
CA VAL A 222 7.01 -23.99 4.69
C VAL A 222 8.03 -23.82 5.83
N ARG A 223 7.58 -23.59 7.06
CA ARG A 223 8.46 -23.46 8.23
C ARG A 223 9.23 -24.74 8.54
N VAL A 224 8.60 -25.90 8.39
CA VAL A 224 9.28 -27.20 8.56
C VAL A 224 10.40 -27.37 7.54
N MET A 225 10.13 -27.09 6.27
CA MET A 225 11.11 -27.20 5.20
C MET A 225 12.25 -26.19 5.38
N PHE A 226 11.94 -24.96 5.78
CA PHE A 226 12.93 -23.93 6.00
C PHE A 226 13.85 -24.25 7.19
N ARG A 227 13.29 -24.76 8.30
CA ARG A 227 14.11 -25.20 9.43
C ARG A 227 15.06 -26.35 9.07
N ARG A 228 14.61 -27.29 8.24
CA ARG A 228 15.46 -28.39 7.75
C ARG A 228 16.68 -27.84 6.99
N ASP A 229 16.46 -26.88 6.10
CA ASP A 229 17.49 -26.42 5.16
C ASP A 229 18.34 -25.27 5.72
N PHE A 230 17.83 -24.47 6.65
CA PHE A 230 18.49 -23.25 7.17
C PHE A 230 18.74 -23.27 8.69
N GLY A 231 18.25 -24.26 9.42
CA GLY A 231 18.47 -24.41 10.86
C GLY A 231 17.73 -23.38 11.73
N THR A 232 16.83 -22.58 11.15
CA THR A 232 16.02 -21.56 11.84
C THR A 232 14.63 -21.46 11.23
N ASP A 233 13.72 -20.77 11.91
CA ASP A 233 12.37 -20.49 11.40
C ASP A 233 12.35 -19.21 10.56
N LEU A 234 11.19 -18.90 9.94
CA LEU A 234 10.91 -17.66 9.21
C LEU A 234 10.13 -16.67 10.06
N PHE A 235 10.38 -15.38 9.89
CA PHE A 235 9.48 -14.31 10.30
C PHE A 235 8.64 -13.91 9.09
N LEU A 236 7.35 -14.28 9.10
CA LEU A 236 6.43 -14.06 7.99
C LEU A 236 5.57 -12.84 8.23
N VAL A 237 5.58 -11.91 7.28
CA VAL A 237 4.67 -10.76 7.20
C VAL A 237 3.76 -10.96 6.01
N LYS A 238 2.46 -11.10 6.23
CA LYS A 238 1.48 -11.43 5.18
C LYS A 238 0.46 -10.33 4.98
N MET A 239 -0.17 -10.30 3.81
CA MET A 239 -1.42 -9.57 3.62
C MET A 239 -2.60 -10.34 4.24
N PRO A 240 -3.69 -9.66 4.68
CA PRO A 240 -4.83 -10.32 5.34
C PRO A 240 -5.51 -11.44 4.54
N GLY A 241 -5.38 -11.44 3.21
CA GLY A 241 -5.95 -12.49 2.34
C GLY A 241 -5.29 -13.87 2.45
N TRP A 242 -4.15 -14.01 3.12
CA TRP A 242 -3.50 -15.30 3.36
C TRP A 242 -4.11 -16.00 4.58
N PRO A 243 -4.61 -17.25 4.45
CA PRO A 243 -5.07 -18.02 5.59
C PRO A 243 -3.89 -18.46 6.48
N GLY A 244 -4.21 -18.84 7.72
CA GLY A 244 -3.24 -19.29 8.71
C GLY A 244 -2.49 -18.15 9.43
N ALA A 245 -1.81 -18.52 10.52
CA ALA A 245 -1.10 -17.59 11.38
C ALA A 245 0.27 -17.20 10.80
N ALA A 246 0.60 -15.91 10.84
CA ALA A 246 1.91 -15.37 10.55
C ALA A 246 2.43 -14.55 11.75
N ASP A 247 3.66 -14.03 11.66
CA ASP A 247 4.25 -13.26 12.75
C ASP A 247 3.77 -11.80 12.74
N SER A 248 3.32 -11.28 11.57
CA SER A 248 2.77 -9.92 11.42
C SER A 248 1.87 -9.82 10.18
N GLU A 249 0.99 -8.83 10.17
CA GLU A 249 0.16 -8.50 9.01
C GLU A 249 0.42 -7.07 8.52
N TYR A 250 0.42 -6.90 7.20
CA TYR A 250 0.50 -5.61 6.54
C TYR A 250 -0.51 -5.53 5.40
N GLN A 251 -0.78 -4.31 4.91
CA GLN A 251 -1.61 -4.11 3.72
C GLN A 251 -0.82 -3.32 2.68
N TRP A 252 -0.68 -3.86 1.46
CA TRP A 252 -0.15 -3.11 0.33
C TRP A 252 -1.12 -1.98 -0.07
N GLY A 253 -0.58 -0.86 -0.56
CA GLY A 253 -1.33 0.34 -0.94
C GLY A 253 -1.05 1.54 -0.04
N GLY A 254 0.01 1.51 0.77
CA GLY A 254 0.44 2.62 1.62
C GLY A 254 0.77 3.90 0.83
N ALA A 255 1.16 3.75 -0.43
CA ALA A 255 1.40 4.86 -1.36
C ALA A 255 0.09 5.54 -1.84
N LEU A 256 -1.04 4.84 -1.79
CA LEU A 256 -2.37 5.39 -2.08
C LEU A 256 -3.04 5.96 -0.83
N THR A 257 -2.91 5.25 0.28
CA THR A 257 -3.45 5.63 1.59
C THR A 257 -2.66 4.92 2.67
N PRO A 258 -2.09 5.62 3.67
CA PRO A 258 -1.36 4.98 4.75
C PRO A 258 -2.18 3.90 5.45
N GLN A 259 -1.57 2.73 5.67
CA GLN A 259 -2.20 1.56 6.30
C GLN A 259 -1.51 1.25 7.62
N PHE A 260 -2.28 0.98 8.67
CA PHE A 260 -1.75 0.72 10.01
C PHE A 260 -2.35 -0.57 10.58
N LEU A 261 -1.84 -1.70 10.11
CA LEU A 261 -2.05 -3.02 10.73
C LEU A 261 -0.95 -3.29 11.78
N ASP A 262 -0.56 -4.54 11.99
CA ASP A 262 0.61 -4.85 12.84
C ASP A 262 1.89 -4.22 12.28
N THR A 263 1.99 -4.18 10.96
CA THR A 263 3.01 -3.43 10.21
C THR A 263 2.33 -2.23 9.55
N ALA A 264 2.94 -1.06 9.67
CA ALA A 264 2.49 0.12 8.93
C ALA A 264 2.98 0.08 7.49
N ALA A 265 2.15 0.49 6.53
CA ALA A 265 2.56 0.72 5.14
C ALA A 265 2.34 2.19 4.78
N LEU A 266 3.39 2.81 4.27
CA LEU A 266 3.46 4.23 3.91
C LEU A 266 4.09 4.38 2.52
N GLY A 267 3.74 5.44 1.80
CA GLY A 267 4.38 5.77 0.52
C GLY A 267 4.19 7.23 0.14
N PRO A 268 4.94 7.72 -0.85
CA PRO A 268 5.00 9.14 -1.18
C PRO A 268 3.81 9.66 -1.98
N GLY A 269 3.07 8.79 -2.61
CA GLY A 269 2.03 8.99 -3.60
C GLY A 269 2.08 7.85 -4.61
N TYR A 270 1.21 7.88 -5.61
CA TYR A 270 1.06 6.83 -6.60
C TYR A 270 0.65 7.41 -7.94
N ASP A 271 1.28 7.00 -9.02
CA ASP A 271 0.86 7.33 -10.38
C ASP A 271 1.32 6.23 -11.35
N HIS A 272 0.38 5.49 -11.93
CA HIS A 272 0.70 4.47 -12.92
C HIS A 272 0.33 4.86 -14.35
N SER A 273 0.29 6.16 -14.64
CA SER A 273 -0.12 6.65 -15.96
C SER A 273 0.78 6.20 -17.10
N ALA A 274 2.05 5.88 -16.82
CA ALA A 274 2.99 5.33 -17.81
C ALA A 274 2.79 3.83 -18.07
N VAL A 275 1.99 3.12 -17.25
CA VAL A 275 1.77 1.67 -17.42
C VAL A 275 0.67 1.41 -18.45
N PRO A 276 0.99 0.81 -19.62
CA PRO A 276 0.01 0.61 -20.67
C PRO A 276 -1.20 -0.24 -20.24
N GLY A 277 -2.37 0.12 -20.77
CA GLY A 277 -3.61 -0.66 -20.57
C GLY A 277 -4.26 -0.51 -19.20
N ARG A 278 -3.74 0.31 -18.31
CA ARG A 278 -4.36 0.63 -17.01
C ARG A 278 -5.19 1.92 -17.11
N ALA A 279 -6.35 1.93 -16.46
CA ALA A 279 -7.09 3.18 -16.22
C ALA A 279 -6.27 4.04 -15.24
N PRO A 280 -6.13 5.36 -15.49
CA PRO A 280 -5.34 6.22 -14.63
C PRO A 280 -5.80 6.15 -13.16
N LEU A 281 -4.85 5.92 -12.26
CA LEU A 281 -5.04 6.00 -10.82
C LEU A 281 -3.90 6.83 -10.24
N ILE A 282 -4.23 7.98 -9.68
CA ILE A 282 -3.24 8.95 -9.22
C ILE A 282 -3.53 9.35 -7.77
N ARG A 283 -2.53 9.19 -6.92
CA ARG A 283 -2.43 9.83 -5.61
C ARG A 283 -1.30 10.86 -5.65
N LYS A 284 -1.66 12.13 -5.70
CA LYS A 284 -0.67 13.21 -5.76
C LYS A 284 0.25 13.20 -4.55
N ARG A 285 1.52 13.42 -4.76
CA ARG A 285 2.56 13.54 -3.74
C ARG A 285 2.44 14.83 -2.91
N GLU A 286 1.77 15.86 -3.46
CA GLU A 286 1.50 17.17 -2.81
C GLU A 286 2.78 17.81 -2.27
N ASP A 287 3.82 17.82 -3.09
CA ASP A 287 5.16 18.32 -2.72
C ASP A 287 5.69 17.70 -1.41
N GLY A 288 5.50 16.39 -1.28
CA GLY A 288 5.92 15.59 -0.12
C GLY A 288 4.97 15.64 1.07
N GLN A 289 3.92 16.50 1.05
CA GLN A 289 3.00 16.64 2.18
C GLN A 289 2.19 15.37 2.43
N PHE A 290 1.79 14.63 1.39
CA PHE A 290 1.10 13.36 1.55
C PHE A 290 1.94 12.36 2.36
N TYR A 291 3.22 12.20 2.00
CA TYR A 291 4.16 11.31 2.70
C TYR A 291 4.41 11.75 4.15
N GLN A 292 4.63 13.06 4.35
CA GLN A 292 4.82 13.63 5.69
C GLN A 292 3.62 13.35 6.59
N ARG A 293 2.39 13.56 6.09
CA ARG A 293 1.16 13.28 6.86
C ARG A 293 1.05 11.81 7.24
N GLY A 294 1.41 10.87 6.36
CA GLY A 294 1.46 9.44 6.67
C GLY A 294 2.33 9.14 7.89
N TRP A 295 3.57 9.64 7.87
CA TRP A 295 4.50 9.52 8.98
C TRP A 295 4.02 10.19 10.27
N GLN A 296 3.53 11.43 10.17
CA GLN A 296 3.03 12.19 11.32
C GLN A 296 1.90 11.43 12.02
N ARG A 297 0.99 10.83 11.27
CA ARG A 297 -0.09 10.02 11.84
C ARG A 297 0.39 8.78 12.55
N LEU A 298 1.36 8.08 11.97
CA LEU A 298 2.01 6.97 12.65
C LEU A 298 2.63 7.44 13.97
N LEU A 299 3.34 8.55 13.95
CA LEU A 299 4.05 9.09 15.11
C LEU A 299 3.12 9.73 16.16
N MET A 300 1.89 10.10 15.80
CA MET A 300 0.88 10.53 16.76
C MET A 300 0.30 9.37 17.60
N LYS A 301 0.38 8.13 17.11
CA LYS A 301 0.03 6.96 17.93
C LYS A 301 1.06 6.79 19.05
N ALA A 302 0.60 6.36 20.22
CA ALA A 302 1.51 6.09 21.35
C ALA A 302 2.54 4.99 20.96
N PRO A 303 3.81 5.11 21.35
CA PRO A 303 4.85 4.15 20.97
C PRO A 303 4.53 2.69 21.28
N GLU A 304 3.72 2.44 22.30
CA GLU A 304 3.31 1.12 22.77
C GLU A 304 2.22 0.48 21.91
N SER A 305 1.40 1.31 21.24
CA SER A 305 0.24 0.89 20.44
C SER A 305 0.41 1.11 18.94
N ARG A 306 1.50 1.78 18.51
CA ARG A 306 1.77 1.94 17.08
C ARG A 306 2.43 0.70 16.48
N PRO A 307 2.24 0.42 15.19
CA PRO A 307 3.06 -0.53 14.47
C PRO A 307 4.55 -0.26 14.70
N TRP A 308 5.30 -1.28 15.09
CA TRP A 308 6.74 -1.18 15.34
C TRP A 308 7.57 -1.44 14.07
N LEU A 309 6.97 -2.09 13.08
CA LEU A 309 7.54 -2.32 11.75
C LEU A 309 6.84 -1.40 10.75
N VAL A 310 7.62 -0.68 9.97
CA VAL A 310 7.15 0.17 8.86
C VAL A 310 7.63 -0.40 7.55
N HIS A 311 6.75 -0.56 6.60
CA HIS A 311 7.05 -0.87 5.21
C HIS A 311 6.83 0.39 4.36
N ILE A 312 7.88 0.89 3.72
CA ILE A 312 7.78 2.01 2.78
C ILE A 312 7.58 1.45 1.37
N GLU A 313 6.51 1.88 0.72
CA GLU A 313 6.14 1.56 -0.66
C GLU A 313 6.43 2.77 -1.55
N THR A 314 7.55 2.78 -2.26
CA THR A 314 8.66 1.84 -2.38
C THR A 314 10.01 2.58 -2.37
N TRP A 315 11.14 1.88 -2.42
CA TRP A 315 12.40 2.57 -2.63
C TRP A 315 12.49 3.18 -4.02
N ASN A 316 12.16 2.41 -5.07
CA ASN A 316 12.44 2.78 -6.46
C ASN A 316 11.48 2.17 -7.49
N GLU A 317 10.18 2.05 -7.20
CA GLU A 317 9.20 1.64 -8.22
C GLU A 317 8.82 2.84 -9.09
N PHE A 318 9.62 3.06 -10.12
CA PHE A 318 9.48 4.18 -11.04
C PHE A 318 8.28 4.07 -12.00
N HIS A 319 7.78 2.85 -12.30
CA HIS A 319 6.61 2.70 -13.17
C HIS A 319 5.34 3.22 -12.50
N GLU A 320 5.25 3.06 -11.19
CA GLU A 320 4.07 3.43 -10.41
C GLU A 320 4.25 4.73 -9.62
N GLY A 321 5.36 5.46 -9.85
CA GLY A 321 5.62 6.73 -9.19
C GLY A 321 5.54 6.62 -7.67
N THR A 322 6.08 5.54 -7.09
CA THR A 322 6.10 5.33 -5.62
C THR A 322 7.51 5.41 -5.04
N ASP A 323 8.48 5.79 -5.85
CA ASP A 323 9.88 5.89 -5.47
C ASP A 323 10.13 6.96 -4.40
N ILE A 324 10.99 6.65 -3.44
CA ILE A 324 11.55 7.61 -2.47
C ILE A 324 13.05 7.81 -2.65
N CYS A 325 13.69 7.07 -3.55
CA CYS A 325 15.08 7.26 -3.91
C CYS A 325 15.31 8.58 -4.65
N GLN A 326 16.55 8.87 -5.01
CA GLN A 326 16.82 10.03 -5.83
C GLN A 326 16.22 9.85 -7.23
N SER A 327 15.38 10.80 -7.65
CA SER A 327 14.78 10.87 -8.98
C SER A 327 15.08 12.20 -9.66
N ARG A 328 14.78 12.29 -10.95
CA ARG A 328 14.92 13.53 -11.72
C ARG A 328 13.89 14.56 -11.27
N GLU A 329 12.68 14.11 -10.96
CA GLU A 329 11.53 14.94 -10.61
C GLU A 329 11.63 15.53 -9.20
N TYR A 330 12.15 14.75 -8.24
CA TYR A 330 12.12 15.13 -6.82
C TYR A 330 13.51 15.26 -6.18
N GLY A 331 14.59 15.02 -6.93
CA GLY A 331 15.94 15.07 -6.37
C GLY A 331 16.10 14.14 -5.18
N ARG A 332 16.53 14.65 -4.05
CA ARG A 332 16.73 13.89 -2.80
C ARG A 332 15.66 14.15 -1.74
N GLN A 333 14.60 14.86 -2.08
CA GLN A 333 13.57 15.30 -1.13
C GLN A 333 13.03 14.15 -0.27
N TYR A 334 12.70 13.01 -0.88
CA TYR A 334 12.11 11.89 -0.15
C TYR A 334 13.13 11.12 0.70
N ILE A 335 14.41 11.10 0.33
CA ILE A 335 15.49 10.57 1.17
C ILE A 335 15.59 11.39 2.47
N GLU A 336 15.57 12.72 2.35
CA GLU A 336 15.67 13.65 3.49
C GLU A 336 14.42 13.58 4.39
N LEU A 337 13.23 13.54 3.78
CA LEU A 337 11.98 13.36 4.51
C LEU A 337 11.97 12.02 5.26
N THR A 338 12.39 10.95 4.59
CA THR A 338 12.47 9.62 5.21
C THR A 338 13.42 9.66 6.39
N ARG A 339 14.62 10.22 6.24
CA ARG A 339 15.59 10.37 7.35
C ARG A 339 14.99 11.06 8.55
N LYS A 340 14.34 12.21 8.33
CA LYS A 340 13.69 12.97 9.40
C LYS A 340 12.71 12.11 10.21
N PHE A 341 11.88 11.33 9.53
CA PHE A 341 10.84 10.56 10.21
C PHE A 341 11.33 9.22 10.76
N THR A 342 12.31 8.58 10.13
CA THR A 342 12.94 7.37 10.69
C THR A 342 13.69 7.69 11.98
N ASP A 343 14.38 8.82 12.08
CA ASP A 343 15.00 9.25 13.33
C ASP A 343 13.99 9.42 14.46
N GLN A 344 12.87 10.08 14.19
CA GLN A 344 11.79 10.25 15.16
C GLN A 344 11.15 8.91 15.54
N PHE A 345 10.98 8.00 14.58
CA PHE A 345 10.40 6.69 14.81
C PHE A 345 11.33 5.81 15.67
N HIS A 346 12.62 5.74 15.33
CA HIS A 346 13.63 5.02 16.11
C HIS A 346 13.77 5.58 17.53
N ALA A 347 13.71 6.90 17.70
CA ALA A 347 13.70 7.56 19.00
C ALA A 347 12.38 7.36 19.79
N ARG A 348 11.40 6.59 19.24
CA ARG A 348 10.07 6.37 19.83
C ARG A 348 9.33 7.68 20.16
N GLN A 349 9.63 8.74 19.40
CA GLN A 349 9.00 10.05 19.60
C GLN A 349 7.49 9.94 19.35
N LYS A 350 6.71 10.60 20.19
CA LYS A 350 5.28 10.83 19.99
C LYS A 350 5.07 12.28 19.54
N LEU A 351 4.39 12.46 18.42
CA LEU A 351 3.92 13.78 17.99
C LEU A 351 2.52 14.03 18.54
N ASP A 352 2.23 15.28 18.85
CA ASP A 352 0.87 15.70 19.11
C ASP A 352 0.17 16.15 17.80
N ARG A 353 -1.12 16.42 17.88
CA ARG A 353 -1.93 16.77 16.71
C ARG A 353 -1.51 18.11 16.08
N SER A 354 -0.85 18.98 16.80
CA SER A 354 -0.37 20.26 16.26
C SER A 354 0.62 20.10 15.11
N ALA A 355 1.27 18.91 15.04
CA ALA A 355 2.14 18.56 13.92
C ALA A 355 1.42 18.54 12.56
N LEU A 356 0.10 18.36 12.51
CA LEU A 356 -0.72 18.41 11.29
C LEU A 356 -1.16 19.83 10.92
N GLY A 357 -0.77 20.83 11.70
CA GLY A 357 -1.21 22.22 11.54
C GLY A 357 -2.34 22.61 12.50
N PRO A 358 -2.83 23.85 12.44
CA PRO A 358 -3.83 24.36 13.36
C PRO A 358 -5.14 23.56 13.27
N ALA A 359 -5.65 23.11 14.42
CA ALA A 359 -6.91 22.38 14.50
C ALA A 359 -8.09 23.29 14.13
N ARG A 360 -8.75 23.01 13.02
CA ARG A 360 -10.01 23.66 12.67
C ARG A 360 -11.14 23.02 13.46
N GLN A 361 -12.09 23.81 13.95
CA GLN A 361 -13.27 23.30 14.65
C GLN A 361 -14.44 23.05 13.68
N VAL A 362 -14.47 23.74 12.56
CA VAL A 362 -15.52 23.63 11.55
C VAL A 362 -14.90 23.61 10.16
N ALA A 363 -15.32 22.65 9.34
CA ALA A 363 -15.05 22.57 7.92
C ALA A 363 -16.35 22.77 7.14
N THR A 364 -16.32 23.49 6.00
CA THR A 364 -17.51 23.78 5.21
C THR A 364 -17.25 23.64 3.71
N ALA A 365 -18.28 23.26 2.97
CA ALA A 365 -18.31 23.26 1.51
C ALA A 365 -19.66 23.79 0.99
N SER A 366 -19.59 24.59 -0.07
CA SER A 366 -20.72 25.02 -0.89
C SER A 366 -20.23 25.17 -2.34
N PRO A 367 -21.09 25.20 -3.36
CA PRO A 367 -20.64 25.42 -4.72
C PRO A 367 -19.77 26.67 -4.83
N GLY A 368 -18.55 26.51 -5.41
CA GLY A 368 -17.56 27.57 -5.53
C GLY A 368 -16.77 27.90 -4.25
N GLU A 369 -17.08 27.29 -3.09
CA GLU A 369 -16.35 27.57 -1.84
C GLU A 369 -16.03 26.29 -1.07
N SER A 370 -14.76 26.12 -0.67
CA SER A 370 -14.27 25.02 0.15
C SER A 370 -13.40 25.56 1.28
N LYS A 371 -13.74 25.21 2.53
CA LYS A 371 -12.98 25.56 3.74
C LYS A 371 -12.74 24.31 4.60
N GLY A 372 -11.74 23.51 4.22
CA GLY A 372 -11.41 22.26 4.89
C GLY A 372 -12.38 21.09 4.64
N LEU A 373 -13.37 21.30 3.78
CA LEU A 373 -14.27 20.28 3.25
C LEU A 373 -14.45 20.54 1.76
N SER A 374 -14.40 19.53 0.92
CA SER A 374 -14.62 19.61 -0.53
C SER A 374 -15.53 18.49 -1.00
N ILE A 375 -16.22 18.70 -2.12
CA ILE A 375 -16.83 17.56 -2.83
C ILE A 375 -15.73 16.71 -3.49
N ALA A 376 -15.98 15.42 -3.59
CA ALA A 376 -15.14 14.45 -4.28
C ALA A 376 -15.98 13.72 -5.34
N PRO A 377 -16.30 14.39 -6.48
CA PRO A 377 -17.17 13.82 -7.51
C PRO A 377 -16.59 12.52 -8.05
N GLN A 378 -17.50 11.58 -8.37
CA GLN A 378 -17.17 10.29 -8.99
C GLN A 378 -17.89 10.19 -10.35
N PRO A 379 -17.50 11.01 -11.37
CA PRO A 379 -18.26 11.12 -12.62
C PRO A 379 -18.29 9.82 -13.41
N GLU A 380 -17.23 9.05 -13.38
CA GLU A 380 -17.12 7.73 -14.03
C GLU A 380 -17.57 6.58 -13.11
N GLY A 381 -17.84 6.88 -11.85
CA GLY A 381 -18.28 5.95 -10.82
C GLY A 381 -19.77 6.09 -10.49
N ASP A 382 -20.07 6.02 -9.19
CA ASP A 382 -21.43 6.02 -8.66
C ASP A 382 -21.90 7.38 -8.09
N GLY A 383 -21.06 8.42 -8.20
CA GLY A 383 -21.33 9.76 -7.64
C GLY A 383 -21.18 10.91 -8.66
N PRO A 384 -21.84 10.87 -9.84
CA PRO A 384 -21.86 12.02 -10.74
C PRO A 384 -22.70 13.16 -10.13
N VAL A 385 -22.19 14.40 -10.28
CA VAL A 385 -22.79 15.60 -9.69
C VAL A 385 -22.76 16.73 -10.72
N VAL A 386 -23.81 17.56 -10.72
CA VAL A 386 -23.88 18.80 -11.49
C VAL A 386 -24.09 19.99 -10.57
N GLU A 387 -23.49 21.12 -10.90
CA GLU A 387 -23.76 22.38 -10.24
C GLU A 387 -24.92 23.10 -10.93
N LYS A 388 -25.82 23.67 -10.17
CA LYS A 388 -26.95 24.44 -10.67
C LYS A 388 -27.40 25.51 -9.67
N THR A 389 -28.14 26.50 -10.13
CA THR A 389 -28.80 27.49 -9.26
C THR A 389 -30.27 27.11 -9.08
N VAL A 390 -30.71 27.00 -7.83
CA VAL A 390 -32.11 26.68 -7.48
C VAL A 390 -32.62 27.73 -6.51
N GLN A 391 -33.70 28.42 -6.87
CA GLN A 391 -34.31 29.50 -6.09
C GLN A 391 -33.27 30.58 -5.73
N GLY A 392 -32.40 30.95 -6.70
CA GLY A 392 -31.33 31.96 -6.50
C GLY A 392 -30.13 31.48 -5.69
N ARG A 393 -30.07 30.22 -5.24
CA ARG A 393 -29.00 29.65 -4.43
C ARG A 393 -28.18 28.65 -5.25
N PRO A 394 -26.84 28.80 -5.31
CA PRO A 394 -25.97 27.79 -5.88
C PRO A 394 -26.12 26.46 -5.13
N ALA A 395 -26.16 25.36 -5.87
CA ALA A 395 -26.36 24.03 -5.30
C ALA A 395 -25.69 22.95 -6.16
N TRP A 396 -25.29 21.87 -5.52
CA TRP A 396 -24.99 20.59 -6.18
C TRP A 396 -26.26 19.76 -6.31
N SER A 397 -26.39 19.08 -7.43
CA SER A 397 -27.44 18.08 -7.65
C SER A 397 -26.78 16.76 -7.99
N THR A 398 -27.15 15.71 -7.29
CA THR A 398 -26.83 14.36 -7.76
C THR A 398 -27.48 14.11 -9.11
N THR A 399 -26.96 13.18 -9.88
CA THR A 399 -27.55 12.72 -11.12
C THR A 399 -27.57 11.18 -11.18
N GLN A 400 -28.24 10.64 -12.17
CA GLN A 400 -28.26 9.21 -12.39
C GLN A 400 -26.85 8.70 -12.68
N ASN A 401 -26.42 7.66 -11.97
CA ASN A 401 -25.16 6.98 -12.28
C ASN A 401 -25.40 5.78 -13.21
N LYS A 402 -24.39 5.45 -14.01
CA LYS A 402 -24.46 4.41 -15.02
C LYS A 402 -24.44 2.98 -14.44
N HIS A 403 -24.01 2.82 -13.19
CA HIS A 403 -23.90 1.51 -12.52
C HIS A 403 -25.14 1.13 -11.72
N SER A 404 -25.91 2.14 -11.28
CA SER A 404 -27.15 1.94 -10.53
C SER A 404 -28.14 3.06 -10.83
N PRO A 405 -29.15 2.84 -11.65
CA PRO A 405 -30.11 3.87 -12.08
C PRO A 405 -30.86 4.53 -10.92
N THR A 406 -31.05 3.81 -9.81
CA THR A 406 -31.81 4.29 -8.65
C THR A 406 -30.96 4.97 -7.59
N SER A 407 -29.65 4.67 -7.51
CA SER A 407 -28.76 5.23 -6.49
C SER A 407 -28.30 6.64 -6.84
N ARG A 408 -28.19 7.49 -5.83
CA ARG A 408 -27.71 8.88 -5.92
C ARG A 408 -26.71 9.12 -4.81
N TYR A 409 -25.47 9.48 -5.16
CA TYR A 409 -24.42 9.72 -4.20
C TYR A 409 -23.74 11.07 -4.43
N LEU A 410 -23.40 11.75 -3.34
CA LEU A 410 -22.55 12.95 -3.34
C LEU A 410 -21.45 12.75 -2.28
N TYR A 411 -20.21 12.65 -2.74
CA TYR A 411 -19.06 12.35 -1.91
C TYR A 411 -18.37 13.62 -1.40
N PHE A 412 -17.87 13.55 -0.16
CA PHE A 412 -17.15 14.62 0.51
C PHE A 412 -15.85 14.13 1.10
N LYS A 413 -14.82 14.98 0.96
CA LYS A 413 -13.50 14.76 1.56
C LYS A 413 -13.16 15.94 2.48
N LEU A 414 -12.81 15.62 3.72
CA LEU A 414 -12.25 16.58 4.66
C LEU A 414 -10.76 16.77 4.40
N ASP A 415 -10.27 17.97 4.71
CA ASP A 415 -8.85 18.22 4.85
C ASP A 415 -8.30 17.36 5.99
N ASP A 416 -7.23 16.62 5.72
CA ASP A 416 -6.59 15.74 6.68
C ASP A 416 -6.12 16.49 7.95
N THR A 417 -5.86 17.79 7.86
CA THR A 417 -5.54 18.62 9.03
C THR A 417 -6.75 18.83 9.96
N PHE A 418 -7.97 18.67 9.43
CA PHE A 418 -9.19 18.74 10.24
C PHE A 418 -9.40 17.46 11.04
N LEU A 419 -9.47 16.32 10.37
CA LEU A 419 -9.67 15.00 10.98
C LEU A 419 -9.18 13.91 10.03
N TYR A 420 -8.34 13.00 10.51
CA TYR A 420 -7.91 11.85 9.73
C TYR A 420 -7.44 10.71 10.61
N ASP A 421 -7.86 9.48 10.28
CA ASP A 421 -7.49 8.20 10.91
C ASP A 421 -7.47 8.26 12.44
N VAL A 422 -8.51 8.84 13.02
CA VAL A 422 -8.70 8.98 14.47
C VAL A 422 -10.04 8.38 14.85
N ASP A 423 -10.22 8.17 16.14
CA ASP A 423 -11.50 7.82 16.73
C ASP A 423 -12.12 9.07 17.35
N ASP A 424 -13.00 9.71 16.61
CA ASP A 424 -13.66 10.94 17.05
C ASP A 424 -15.15 10.92 16.73
N SER A 425 -15.87 11.94 17.13
CA SER A 425 -17.27 12.16 16.78
C SER A 425 -17.45 13.54 16.18
N VAL A 426 -18.23 13.61 15.11
CA VAL A 426 -18.52 14.88 14.45
C VAL A 426 -20.02 15.06 14.26
N GLN A 427 -20.44 16.32 14.17
CA GLN A 427 -21.75 16.69 13.64
C GLN A 427 -21.61 17.14 12.19
N VAL A 428 -22.37 16.52 11.31
CA VAL A 428 -22.52 16.97 9.92
C VAL A 428 -23.85 17.67 9.78
N THR A 429 -23.84 18.90 9.26
CA THR A 429 -25.03 19.67 8.95
C THR A 429 -25.15 19.83 7.43
N VAL A 430 -26.30 19.49 6.88
CA VAL A 430 -26.60 19.51 5.45
C VAL A 430 -27.73 20.48 5.18
N VAL A 431 -27.53 21.47 4.31
CA VAL A 431 -28.57 22.36 3.80
C VAL A 431 -29.08 21.79 2.48
N TYR A 432 -30.30 21.29 2.46
CA TYR A 432 -30.90 20.58 1.33
C TYR A 432 -32.21 21.22 0.89
N LEU A 433 -32.59 21.01 -0.36
CA LEU A 433 -33.93 21.33 -0.86
C LEU A 433 -34.90 20.20 -0.43
N ASP A 434 -35.93 20.56 0.30
CA ASP A 434 -36.98 19.61 0.73
C ASP A 434 -37.91 19.24 -0.45
N GLY A 435 -37.32 18.50 -1.38
CA GLY A 435 -37.93 18.01 -2.61
C GLY A 435 -36.97 17.00 -3.26
N GLY A 436 -37.52 16.12 -4.13
CA GLY A 436 -36.69 15.12 -4.80
C GLY A 436 -36.88 13.70 -4.25
N PRO A 437 -35.89 13.03 -3.65
CA PRO A 437 -36.02 11.68 -3.10
C PRO A 437 -36.93 11.66 -1.87
N ALA A 438 -37.38 10.46 -1.46
CA ALA A 438 -38.19 10.33 -0.24
C ALA A 438 -37.39 10.58 1.04
N GLU A 439 -36.11 10.24 1.01
CA GLU A 439 -35.18 10.41 2.12
C GLU A 439 -33.72 10.43 1.63
N PHE A 440 -32.81 10.83 2.49
CA PHE A 440 -31.38 10.65 2.30
C PHE A 440 -30.68 10.32 3.63
N GLN A 441 -29.50 9.71 3.55
CA GLN A 441 -28.68 9.39 4.72
C GLN A 441 -27.22 9.74 4.47
N ILE A 442 -26.42 9.77 5.53
CA ILE A 442 -24.95 9.80 5.44
C ILE A 442 -24.43 8.38 5.58
N GLN A 443 -23.47 8.04 4.72
CA GLN A 443 -22.62 6.87 4.85
C GLN A 443 -21.17 7.33 4.96
N TYR A 444 -20.43 6.87 5.96
CA TYR A 444 -19.11 7.44 6.29
C TYR A 444 -18.07 6.39 6.70
N ASP A 445 -16.81 6.77 6.54
CA ASP A 445 -15.65 6.00 6.96
C ASP A 445 -15.55 5.99 8.50
N SER A 446 -15.73 4.82 9.08
CA SER A 446 -15.85 4.58 10.52
C SER A 446 -14.85 3.55 11.00
N ASN A 447 -14.41 3.63 12.25
CA ASN A 447 -13.67 2.59 12.96
C ASN A 447 -14.50 1.88 14.02
N ASP A 448 -15.85 1.89 13.89
CA ASP A 448 -16.72 1.16 14.81
C ASP A 448 -16.28 -0.31 14.93
N PRO A 449 -15.85 -0.77 16.13
CA PRO A 449 -15.34 -2.12 16.32
C PRO A 449 -16.40 -3.22 16.14
N LYS A 450 -17.68 -2.85 16.08
CA LYS A 450 -18.79 -3.79 15.83
C LYS A 450 -19.02 -4.06 14.34
N LEU A 451 -18.35 -3.31 13.47
CA LEU A 451 -18.49 -3.41 12.01
C LEU A 451 -17.18 -3.88 11.40
N ASN A 452 -17.24 -4.43 10.19
CA ASN A 452 -16.06 -4.84 9.42
C ASN A 452 -16.23 -4.51 7.93
N GLY A 453 -15.11 -4.55 7.20
CA GLY A 453 -15.06 -4.42 5.75
C GLY A 453 -15.86 -3.25 5.20
N PHE A 454 -16.76 -3.53 4.26
CA PHE A 454 -17.58 -2.52 3.58
C PHE A 454 -18.46 -1.70 4.53
N LEU A 455 -19.05 -2.35 5.55
CA LEU A 455 -19.90 -1.65 6.52
C LEU A 455 -19.11 -0.65 7.37
N GLN A 456 -17.84 -0.90 7.60
CA GLN A 456 -16.97 0.05 8.30
C GLN A 456 -16.63 1.27 7.42
N GLN A 457 -16.43 1.04 6.10
CA GLN A 457 -16.10 2.09 5.13
C GLN A 457 -17.32 2.96 4.77
N PHE A 458 -18.53 2.41 4.87
CA PHE A 458 -19.81 3.06 4.52
C PHE A 458 -20.83 2.89 5.63
N ARG A 459 -20.43 3.19 6.87
CA ARG A 459 -21.35 3.11 8.02
C ARG A 459 -22.53 4.06 7.81
N PRO A 460 -23.79 3.56 7.77
CA PRO A 460 -24.95 4.41 7.63
C PRO A 460 -25.36 5.05 8.96
N VAL A 461 -25.96 6.24 8.90
CA VAL A 461 -26.76 6.81 9.99
C VAL A 461 -28.24 6.78 9.64
N PRO A 462 -29.15 7.00 10.60
CA PRO A 462 -30.57 7.08 10.31
C PRO A 462 -30.87 8.10 9.21
N SER A 463 -31.80 7.74 8.30
CA SER A 463 -32.19 8.59 7.17
C SER A 463 -32.92 9.84 7.61
N GLN A 464 -32.73 10.94 6.89
CA GLN A 464 -33.52 12.16 6.97
C GLN A 464 -34.67 12.10 5.96
N PRO A 465 -35.94 12.11 6.41
CA PRO A 465 -37.08 12.18 5.51
C PRO A 465 -37.13 13.52 4.76
N ILE A 466 -37.61 13.48 3.51
CA ILE A 466 -37.88 14.63 2.67
C ILE A 466 -39.42 14.70 2.48
N LEU A 467 -40.01 15.82 2.92
CA LEU A 467 -41.46 15.95 3.01
C LEU A 467 -42.08 16.66 1.80
N GLY A 468 -41.26 17.13 0.87
CA GLY A 468 -41.73 17.70 -0.39
C GLY A 468 -42.24 19.15 -0.29
N SER A 469 -41.84 19.92 0.72
CA SER A 469 -42.29 21.31 0.87
C SER A 469 -41.71 22.27 -0.18
N GLY A 470 -40.67 21.86 -0.93
CA GLY A 470 -39.98 22.70 -1.88
C GLY A 470 -39.14 23.83 -1.26
N GLN A 471 -38.95 23.81 0.05
CA GLN A 471 -38.17 24.82 0.78
C GLN A 471 -36.78 24.32 1.12
N TRP A 472 -35.82 25.24 1.29
CA TRP A 472 -34.50 24.91 1.83
C TRP A 472 -34.63 24.59 3.32
N LYS A 473 -34.10 23.43 3.73
CA LYS A 473 -34.06 22.93 5.11
C LYS A 473 -32.67 22.54 5.53
N GLU A 474 -32.50 22.34 6.83
CA GLU A 474 -31.26 21.88 7.44
C GLU A 474 -31.48 20.55 8.14
N ALA A 475 -30.63 19.58 7.89
CA ALA A 475 -30.56 18.30 8.60
C ALA A 475 -29.23 18.20 9.37
N ARG A 476 -29.25 17.58 10.56
CA ARG A 476 -28.09 17.38 11.41
C ARG A 476 -27.91 15.91 11.73
N PHE A 477 -26.69 15.43 11.53
CA PHE A 477 -26.32 14.04 11.77
C PHE A 477 -25.14 13.99 12.73
N ILE A 478 -25.19 13.09 13.71
CA ILE A 478 -24.05 12.78 14.57
C ILE A 478 -23.39 11.52 14.03
N LEU A 479 -22.10 11.60 13.75
CA LEU A 479 -21.30 10.49 13.25
C LEU A 479 -20.29 10.09 14.35
N PRO A 480 -20.59 9.05 15.15
CA PRO A 480 -19.65 8.50 16.13
C PRO A 480 -18.63 7.60 15.44
N TYR A 481 -17.48 7.39 16.08
CA TYR A 481 -16.40 6.52 15.58
C TYR A 481 -15.92 6.92 14.17
N THR A 482 -15.85 8.21 13.89
CA THR A 482 -15.34 8.67 12.59
C THR A 482 -13.86 8.36 12.47
N ARG A 483 -13.48 7.65 11.42
CA ARG A 483 -12.10 7.43 11.04
C ARG A 483 -11.62 8.46 10.03
N PHE A 484 -12.37 8.64 8.96
CA PHE A 484 -12.05 9.57 7.88
C PHE A 484 -10.64 9.39 7.32
N ALA A 485 -10.36 8.19 6.85
CA ALA A 485 -9.08 7.79 6.23
C ALA A 485 -9.20 7.67 4.70
N GLY A 486 -10.23 8.25 4.11
CA GLY A 486 -10.47 8.23 2.68
C GLY A 486 -10.91 6.87 2.13
N ARG A 487 -11.41 5.95 2.98
CA ARG A 487 -11.78 4.59 2.54
C ARG A 487 -13.13 4.51 1.82
N SER A 488 -13.92 5.58 1.84
CA SER A 488 -15.21 5.66 1.15
C SER A 488 -15.01 6.11 -0.31
N ASN A 489 -14.42 5.27 -1.17
CA ASN A 489 -14.05 5.60 -2.55
C ASN A 489 -13.13 6.85 -2.67
N GLY A 490 -12.13 6.95 -1.79
CA GLY A 490 -11.22 8.12 -1.74
C GLY A 490 -11.78 9.32 -0.98
N ALA A 491 -13.03 9.26 -0.53
CA ALA A 491 -13.70 10.25 0.30
C ALA A 491 -13.84 9.78 1.77
N ASP A 492 -14.34 10.65 2.64
CA ASP A 492 -14.54 10.37 4.06
C ASP A 492 -16.00 10.06 4.38
N PHE A 493 -16.93 10.64 3.64
CA PHE A 493 -18.35 10.31 3.73
C PHE A 493 -19.06 10.66 2.43
N ARG A 494 -20.29 10.13 2.28
CA ARG A 494 -21.18 10.48 1.20
C ARG A 494 -22.60 10.70 1.68
N LEU A 495 -23.35 11.56 1.01
CA LEU A 495 -24.81 11.58 1.07
C LEU A 495 -25.34 10.52 0.11
N ALA A 496 -26.28 9.72 0.56
CA ALA A 496 -26.88 8.64 -0.21
C ALA A 496 -28.40 8.81 -0.24
N ALA A 497 -28.96 8.80 -1.45
CA ALA A 497 -30.39 8.84 -1.70
C ALA A 497 -30.78 7.85 -2.81
N ALA A 498 -32.03 7.67 -3.06
CA ALA A 498 -32.55 6.79 -4.10
C ALA A 498 -33.67 7.44 -4.94
N GLY A 499 -33.75 7.01 -6.20
CA GLY A 499 -34.80 7.41 -7.15
C GLY A 499 -34.55 8.78 -7.76
N LYS A 500 -34.89 9.84 -7.05
CA LYS A 500 -34.77 11.23 -7.54
C LYS A 500 -33.47 11.89 -7.10
N ASP A 501 -33.10 12.97 -7.78
CA ASP A 501 -31.88 13.70 -7.47
C ASP A 501 -32.00 14.49 -6.16
N LEU A 502 -30.94 14.42 -5.34
CA LEU A 502 -30.79 15.17 -4.11
C LEU A 502 -30.09 16.51 -4.41
N VAL A 503 -30.65 17.63 -3.91
CA VAL A 503 -30.13 18.97 -4.14
C VAL A 503 -29.62 19.57 -2.84
N ILE A 504 -28.35 19.92 -2.81
CA ILE A 504 -27.60 20.37 -1.62
C ILE A 504 -26.93 21.73 -1.90
N SER A 505 -27.12 22.70 -1.03
CA SER A 505 -26.45 24.01 -1.17
C SER A 505 -25.24 24.19 -0.26
N ARG A 506 -25.17 23.47 0.86
CA ARG A 506 -24.06 23.57 1.80
C ARG A 506 -23.95 22.35 2.68
N VAL A 507 -22.72 21.97 2.99
CA VAL A 507 -22.40 20.98 4.02
C VAL A 507 -21.39 21.59 4.98
N SER A 508 -21.54 21.34 6.28
CA SER A 508 -20.55 21.69 7.30
C SER A 508 -20.32 20.52 8.23
N VAL A 509 -19.06 20.37 8.65
CA VAL A 509 -18.65 19.34 9.61
C VAL A 509 -18.05 20.04 10.81
N ARG A 510 -18.55 19.73 11.99
CA ARG A 510 -18.07 20.28 13.27
C ARG A 510 -17.60 19.15 14.17
N ARG A 511 -16.42 19.30 14.77
CA ARG A 511 -15.98 18.38 15.83
C ARG A 511 -16.84 18.56 17.07
N LEU A 512 -17.19 17.43 17.68
CA LEU A 512 -17.85 17.45 18.99
C LEU A 512 -16.76 17.43 20.06
N GLU A 513 -16.91 18.26 21.06
CA GLU A 513 -16.08 18.21 22.26
C GLU A 513 -16.41 16.89 23.02
N LYS A 514 -15.36 16.21 23.47
CA LYS A 514 -15.49 14.98 24.30
C LYS A 514 -15.93 15.34 25.69
#